data_e52abbfee526cb33c5a60d9656209bf4
#
_entry.id   e52abbfee526cb33c5a60d9656209bf4
#
_cell.length_a   1.000
_cell.length_b   1.000
_cell.length_c   1.000
_cell.angle_alpha   90.00
_cell.angle_beta   90.00
_cell.angle_gamma   90.00
#
_symmetry.space_group_name_H-M   'P 1'
#
loop_
_entity.id
_entity.type
_entity.pdbx_description
1 polymer ?
#
loop_
_entity_poly.entity_id
_entity_poly.type
_entity_poly.pdbx_seq_one_letter_code
_entity_poly.pdbx_strand_id
1 'polypeptide(L)'
;CSLKEINEGELSKNNFDIFVNQLAKQRVRSVESFDKEGIESVLISALIGGVVEEPLVKVLPWSPCTYLYRTNLIKANGIVFLSERVTYSEDLFFNLDAFRKANSCAITTTEYYFYLNNPLSTVHRYHDPVSKCEKLLTYTGKSKSLFRKAQVRIFNTFVESLLRLATDNSIPWVKKCIITKKLNSTSVFIDSFLNVSTNDLTFPSKIFLMCARKKWTILELTLVYAAAIKNQILDLFHQGRGSLSTTADRKQHL
;
A
#
# COMPACT_ATOMS: atom_id res chain seq x y z
N CYS A 1 11.93 7.21 7.01
CA CYS A 1 12.58 7.31 5.69
C CYS A 1 11.52 7.41 4.61
N SER A 2 11.70 8.25 3.60
CA SER A 2 10.90 8.19 2.40
C SER A 2 11.49 7.17 1.42
N LEU A 3 10.64 6.63 0.57
CA LEU A 3 11.00 5.64 -0.42
C LEU A 3 10.93 6.31 -1.80
N LYS A 4 11.93 6.11 -2.65
CA LYS A 4 11.90 6.51 -4.05
C LYS A 4 11.83 5.27 -4.93
N GLU A 5 10.83 5.21 -5.79
CA GLU A 5 10.72 4.17 -6.82
C GLU A 5 11.58 4.54 -8.02
N ILE A 6 12.30 3.55 -8.55
CA ILE A 6 13.17 3.69 -9.71
C ILE A 6 12.84 2.57 -10.70
N ASN A 7 12.77 2.89 -11.99
CA ASN A 7 12.61 1.92 -13.05
C ASN A 7 13.98 1.41 -13.55
N GLU A 8 14.04 0.16 -14.01
CA GLU A 8 15.28 -0.45 -14.50
C GLU A 8 16.01 0.37 -15.58
N GLY A 9 15.28 1.09 -16.43
CA GLY A 9 15.86 1.97 -17.47
C GLY A 9 16.59 3.19 -16.92
N GLU A 10 16.38 3.56 -15.65
CA GLU A 10 17.05 4.68 -14.97
C GLU A 10 18.37 4.26 -14.31
N LEU A 11 18.64 2.95 -14.19
CA LEU A 11 19.82 2.36 -13.57
C LEU A 11 20.97 2.10 -14.57
N SER A 12 21.30 3.06 -15.43
CA SER A 12 22.61 2.99 -16.10
C SER A 12 23.72 3.16 -15.06
N LYS A 13 24.88 2.46 -15.25
CA LYS A 13 25.99 2.47 -14.28
C LYS A 13 26.43 3.89 -13.90
N ASN A 14 26.42 4.83 -14.85
CA ASN A 14 26.73 6.22 -14.63
C ASN A 14 25.69 6.98 -13.79
N ASN A 15 24.42 6.63 -13.92
CA ASN A 15 23.34 7.25 -13.15
C ASN A 15 23.34 6.77 -11.69
N PHE A 16 23.75 5.52 -11.42
CA PHE A 16 23.82 4.99 -10.06
C PHE A 16 24.87 5.72 -9.22
N ASP A 17 26.07 5.97 -9.77
CA ASP A 17 27.13 6.68 -9.06
C ASP A 17 26.78 8.16 -8.81
N ILE A 18 26.15 8.84 -9.78
CA ILE A 18 25.61 10.20 -9.60
C ILE A 18 24.57 10.21 -8.49
N PHE A 19 23.72 9.23 -8.45
CA PHE A 19 22.64 9.08 -7.50
C PHE A 19 23.14 8.80 -6.07
N VAL A 20 24.10 7.88 -5.90
CA VAL A 20 24.78 7.63 -4.61
C VAL A 20 25.49 8.89 -4.10
N ASN A 21 26.15 9.65 -4.99
CA ASN A 21 26.80 10.90 -4.63
C ASN A 21 25.79 12.02 -4.26
N GLN A 22 24.62 12.05 -4.87
CA GLN A 22 23.53 12.95 -4.49
C GLN A 22 22.97 12.60 -3.11
N LEU A 23 22.82 11.31 -2.81
CA LEU A 23 22.40 10.83 -1.49
C LEU A 23 23.37 11.20 -0.37
N ALA A 24 24.66 11.01 -0.61
CA ALA A 24 25.70 11.35 0.36
C ALA A 24 25.71 12.85 0.69
N LYS A 25 25.20 13.70 -0.19
CA LYS A 25 25.07 15.15 -0.02
C LYS A 25 23.72 15.60 0.55
N GLN A 26 22.73 14.69 0.66
CA GLN A 26 21.43 15.04 1.22
C GLN A 26 21.56 15.30 2.72
N ARG A 27 21.26 16.53 3.14
CA ARG A 27 21.08 16.85 4.56
C ARG A 27 19.71 16.32 5.01
N VAL A 28 19.64 15.84 6.25
CA VAL A 28 18.36 15.51 6.90
C VAL A 28 17.46 16.75 6.80
N ARG A 29 16.36 16.65 6.05
CA ARG A 29 15.51 17.82 5.76
C ARG A 29 14.59 18.15 6.94
N SER A 30 14.06 17.14 7.59
CA SER A 30 13.26 17.29 8.80
C SER A 30 13.24 15.98 9.57
N VAL A 31 13.17 16.08 10.90
CA VAL A 31 12.97 14.93 11.80
C VAL A 31 11.81 15.29 12.69
N GLU A 32 10.81 14.43 12.73
CA GLU A 32 9.71 14.51 13.68
C GLU A 32 9.81 13.34 14.64
N SER A 33 9.73 13.64 15.93
CA SER A 33 9.85 12.63 17.00
C SER A 33 8.50 12.40 17.64
N PHE A 34 8.18 11.12 17.86
CA PHE A 34 6.96 10.65 18.48
C PHE A 34 7.31 9.91 19.77
N ASP A 35 6.62 10.24 20.84
CA ASP A 35 6.58 9.47 22.06
C ASP A 35 5.60 8.29 21.93
N LYS A 36 5.35 7.57 23.01
CA LYS A 36 4.46 6.42 23.04
C LYS A 36 3.03 6.77 22.60
N GLU A 37 2.50 7.88 23.06
CA GLU A 37 1.15 8.34 22.71
C GLU A 37 1.06 8.74 21.24
N GLY A 38 2.03 9.49 20.73
CA GLY A 38 2.14 9.86 19.32
C GLY A 38 2.28 8.64 18.41
N ILE A 39 3.04 7.62 18.82
CA ILE A 39 3.13 6.36 18.07
C ILE A 39 1.75 5.69 17.96
N GLU A 40 1.00 5.59 19.05
CA GLU A 40 -0.31 4.94 19.06
C GLU A 40 -1.37 5.73 18.30
N SER A 41 -1.45 7.04 18.55
CA SER A 41 -2.49 7.89 17.97
C SER A 41 -2.25 8.23 16.50
N VAL A 42 -1.00 8.43 16.09
CA VAL A 42 -0.63 8.86 14.74
C VAL A 42 -0.12 7.70 13.91
N LEU A 43 1.01 7.06 14.30
CA LEU A 43 1.70 6.10 13.43
C LEU A 43 0.94 4.78 13.26
N ILE A 44 0.49 4.17 14.35
CA ILE A 44 -0.31 2.94 14.29
C ILE A 44 -1.65 3.22 13.60
N SER A 45 -2.24 4.36 13.90
CA SER A 45 -3.48 4.81 13.25
C SER A 45 -3.33 4.93 11.74
N ALA A 46 -2.21 5.48 11.26
CA ALA A 46 -1.90 5.60 9.85
C ALA A 46 -1.66 4.25 9.18
N LEU A 47 -0.88 3.37 9.81
CA LEU A 47 -0.63 2.02 9.29
C LEU A 47 -1.92 1.20 9.17
N ILE A 48 -2.82 1.29 10.14
CA ILE A 48 -4.12 0.61 10.12
C ILE A 48 -5.06 1.24 9.12
N GLY A 49 -5.20 2.57 9.13
CA GLY A 49 -6.22 3.27 8.35
C GLY A 49 -5.91 3.45 6.88
N GLY A 50 -4.64 3.49 6.49
CA GLY A 50 -4.23 3.75 5.10
C GLY A 50 -4.65 5.10 4.54
N VAL A 51 -5.35 5.93 5.31
CA VAL A 51 -5.74 7.31 4.97
C VAL A 51 -5.09 8.21 5.99
N VAL A 52 -4.32 9.16 5.50
CA VAL A 52 -3.57 10.06 6.35
C VAL A 52 -3.92 11.47 5.96
N GLU A 53 -4.50 12.18 6.91
CA GLU A 53 -4.79 13.61 6.76
C GLU A 53 -3.53 14.46 7.00
N GLU A 54 -2.52 13.90 7.69
CA GLU A 54 -1.30 14.61 8.06
C GLU A 54 -0.17 14.41 7.03
N PRO A 55 0.50 15.49 6.60
CA PRO A 55 1.48 15.46 5.51
C PRO A 55 2.65 14.50 5.69
N LEU A 56 3.16 14.35 6.91
CA LEU A 56 4.32 13.50 7.23
C LEU A 56 3.97 12.00 7.21
N VAL A 57 2.76 11.67 7.60
CA VAL A 57 2.31 10.27 7.70
C VAL A 57 1.86 9.73 6.32
N LYS A 58 1.58 10.59 5.34
CA LYS A 58 1.37 10.17 3.93
C LYS A 58 2.55 9.40 3.35
N VAL A 59 3.70 9.46 4.01
CA VAL A 59 4.98 8.92 3.53
C VAL A 59 5.41 7.68 4.33
N LEU A 60 4.59 7.16 5.26
CA LEU A 60 4.94 5.93 5.99
C LEU A 60 4.83 4.72 5.06
N PRO A 61 5.94 4.24 4.51
CA PRO A 61 5.91 3.03 3.70
C PRO A 61 5.64 1.83 4.61
N TRP A 62 4.96 0.82 4.08
CA TRP A 62 4.73 -0.42 4.85
C TRP A 62 5.94 -1.33 4.90
N SER A 63 6.84 -1.16 3.94
CA SER A 63 8.02 -1.99 3.85
C SER A 63 8.96 -1.74 5.03
N PRO A 64 9.35 -2.76 5.80
CA PRO A 64 10.27 -2.65 6.92
C PRO A 64 11.68 -2.25 6.47
N CYS A 65 12.00 -2.40 5.18
CA CYS A 65 13.28 -1.97 4.60
C CYS A 65 13.52 -0.46 4.69
N THR A 66 12.45 0.32 4.94
CA THR A 66 12.54 1.78 5.07
C THR A 66 12.72 2.25 6.51
N TYR A 67 12.79 1.33 7.46
CA TYR A 67 12.93 1.60 8.89
C TYR A 67 14.24 1.10 9.45
N LEU A 68 14.71 1.75 10.50
CA LEU A 68 15.78 1.29 11.35
C LEU A 68 15.21 0.92 12.74
N TYR A 69 15.42 -0.31 13.15
CA TYR A 69 14.93 -0.82 14.42
C TYR A 69 16.07 -1.02 15.39
N ARG A 70 15.86 -0.63 16.65
CA ARG A 70 16.79 -1.02 17.72
C ARG A 70 16.73 -2.54 17.89
N THR A 71 17.85 -3.22 17.78
CA THR A 71 17.94 -4.69 17.87
C THR A 71 17.33 -5.22 19.17
N ASN A 72 17.54 -4.51 20.29
CA ASN A 72 16.96 -4.89 21.59
C ASN A 72 15.44 -4.80 21.58
N LEU A 73 14.82 -3.82 20.90
CA LEU A 73 13.37 -3.75 20.73
C LEU A 73 12.82 -5.01 20.10
N ILE A 74 13.44 -5.45 19.01
CA ILE A 74 13.00 -6.64 18.27
C ILE A 74 13.23 -7.91 19.10
N LYS A 75 14.46 -8.13 19.60
CA LYS A 75 14.84 -9.37 20.30
C LYS A 75 14.11 -9.52 21.64
N ALA A 76 14.08 -8.48 22.47
CA ALA A 76 13.48 -8.54 23.81
C ALA A 76 11.95 -8.74 23.75
N ASN A 77 11.29 -8.33 22.68
CA ASN A 77 9.84 -8.48 22.52
C ASN A 77 9.46 -9.66 21.61
N GLY A 78 10.40 -10.44 21.10
CA GLY A 78 10.13 -11.58 20.23
C GLY A 78 9.40 -11.19 18.94
N ILE A 79 9.69 -10.00 18.39
CA ILE A 79 9.02 -9.52 17.16
C ILE A 79 9.60 -10.28 15.99
N VAL A 80 8.72 -10.95 15.24
CA VAL A 80 9.11 -11.79 14.09
C VAL A 80 8.20 -11.50 12.90
N PHE A 81 8.70 -11.76 11.71
CA PHE A 81 7.87 -11.74 10.51
C PHE A 81 6.89 -12.91 10.55
N LEU A 82 5.62 -12.62 10.24
CA LEU A 82 4.64 -13.67 9.98
C LEU A 82 4.99 -14.39 8.68
N SER A 83 4.49 -15.62 8.52
CA SER A 83 4.64 -16.30 7.24
C SER A 83 3.87 -15.57 6.14
N GLU A 84 4.54 -15.24 5.04
CA GLU A 84 3.93 -14.66 3.83
C GLU A 84 2.76 -15.52 3.33
N ARG A 85 2.85 -16.85 3.47
CA ARG A 85 1.78 -17.76 3.10
C ARG A 85 0.49 -17.58 3.89
N VAL A 86 0.58 -16.95 5.06
CA VAL A 86 -0.57 -16.72 5.95
C VAL A 86 -1.22 -15.37 5.69
N THR A 87 -0.43 -14.30 5.51
CA THR A 87 -0.98 -12.94 5.52
C THR A 87 -0.73 -12.12 4.27
N TYR A 88 0.24 -12.47 3.41
CA TYR A 88 0.70 -11.64 2.28
C TYR A 88 0.91 -10.15 2.64
N SER A 89 1.19 -9.86 3.90
CA SER A 89 1.42 -8.51 4.42
C SER A 89 2.20 -8.59 5.74
N GLU A 90 3.13 -9.53 5.81
CA GLU A 90 4.04 -9.74 6.94
C GLU A 90 4.75 -8.44 7.33
N ASP A 91 5.10 -7.61 6.36
CA ASP A 91 5.72 -6.30 6.52
C ASP A 91 4.87 -5.36 7.37
N LEU A 92 3.57 -5.26 7.09
CA LEU A 92 2.64 -4.43 7.84
C LEU A 92 2.55 -4.87 9.30
N PHE A 93 2.42 -6.17 9.52
CA PHE A 93 2.24 -6.72 10.87
C PHE A 93 3.53 -6.64 11.69
N PHE A 94 4.68 -6.85 11.07
CA PHE A 94 5.98 -6.62 11.71
C PHE A 94 6.11 -5.17 12.18
N ASN A 95 5.76 -4.19 11.34
CA ASN A 95 5.79 -2.78 11.70
C ASN A 95 4.80 -2.44 12.82
N LEU A 96 3.58 -2.97 12.76
CA LEU A 96 2.58 -2.77 13.82
C LEU A 96 3.05 -3.32 15.15
N ASP A 97 3.66 -4.51 15.18
CA ASP A 97 4.23 -5.10 16.40
C ASP A 97 5.41 -4.27 16.93
N ALA A 98 6.30 -3.82 16.04
CA ALA A 98 7.43 -2.98 16.44
C ALA A 98 6.96 -1.63 17.01
N PHE A 99 6.02 -0.96 16.39
CA PHE A 99 5.49 0.31 16.87
C PHE A 99 4.74 0.15 18.21
N ARG A 100 3.99 -0.93 18.40
CA ARG A 100 3.32 -1.19 19.68
C ARG A 100 4.29 -1.39 20.84
N LYS A 101 5.50 -1.84 20.57
CA LYS A 101 6.53 -2.07 21.59
C LYS A 101 7.50 -0.90 21.74
N ALA A 102 7.55 0.00 20.77
CA ALA A 102 8.41 1.18 20.84
C ALA A 102 7.90 2.22 21.84
N ASN A 103 8.81 2.86 22.57
CA ASN A 103 8.52 4.00 23.44
C ASN A 103 8.76 5.33 22.75
N SER A 104 9.54 5.34 21.68
CA SER A 104 9.79 6.52 20.84
C SER A 104 10.07 6.10 19.40
N CYS A 105 9.73 6.99 18.47
CA CYS A 105 9.99 6.85 17.06
C CYS A 105 10.39 8.21 16.48
N ALA A 106 11.28 8.20 15.49
CA ALA A 106 11.61 9.40 14.74
C ALA A 106 11.38 9.13 13.23
N ILE A 107 10.75 10.08 12.57
CA ILE A 107 10.49 10.03 11.12
C ILE A 107 11.29 11.13 10.44
N THR A 108 11.93 10.81 9.33
CA THR A 108 12.61 11.77 8.46
C THR A 108 12.02 11.73 7.07
N THR A 109 11.90 12.88 6.42
CA THR A 109 11.49 13.00 5.02
C THR A 109 12.64 12.79 4.05
N THR A 110 13.86 12.58 4.53
CA THR A 110 15.01 12.29 3.68
C THR A 110 14.89 10.89 3.07
N GLU A 111 15.11 10.78 1.78
CA GLU A 111 15.02 9.52 1.03
C GLU A 111 16.33 8.74 1.23
N TYR A 112 16.27 7.61 1.94
CA TYR A 112 17.42 6.73 2.17
C TYR A 112 17.27 5.36 1.54
N TYR A 113 16.07 5.05 1.01
CA TYR A 113 15.79 3.75 0.42
C TYR A 113 15.24 3.92 -0.99
N PHE A 114 15.78 3.14 -1.92
CA PHE A 114 15.38 3.13 -3.31
C PHE A 114 14.79 1.79 -3.63
N TYR A 115 13.57 1.80 -4.10
CA TYR A 115 12.85 0.61 -4.49
C TYR A 115 12.89 0.46 -6.01
N LEU A 116 13.51 -0.64 -6.47
CA LEU A 116 13.47 -1.00 -7.89
C LEU A 116 12.12 -1.63 -8.21
N ASN A 117 11.36 -0.99 -9.09
CA ASN A 117 10.09 -1.54 -9.55
C ASN A 117 10.37 -2.71 -10.50
N ASN A 118 10.03 -3.92 -10.05
CA ASN A 118 10.18 -5.14 -10.84
C ASN A 118 8.79 -5.58 -11.36
N PRO A 119 8.54 -5.54 -12.68
CA PRO A 119 7.26 -5.96 -13.27
C PRO A 119 6.92 -7.44 -13.01
N LEU A 120 7.93 -8.28 -12.74
CA LEU A 120 7.76 -9.69 -12.42
C LEU A 120 7.52 -9.97 -10.94
N SER A 121 7.42 -8.92 -10.12
CA SER A 121 7.17 -9.06 -8.69
C SER A 121 5.83 -9.74 -8.39
N THR A 122 5.83 -10.59 -7.38
CA THR A 122 4.63 -11.29 -6.89
C THR A 122 3.54 -10.33 -6.38
N VAL A 123 3.89 -9.09 -6.05
CA VAL A 123 2.92 -8.07 -5.61
C VAL A 123 1.85 -7.73 -6.66
N HIS A 124 2.10 -8.05 -7.93
CA HIS A 124 1.15 -7.84 -9.03
C HIS A 124 0.15 -8.97 -9.21
N ARG A 125 0.35 -10.12 -8.53
CA ARG A 125 -0.57 -11.27 -8.62
C ARG A 125 -1.72 -11.15 -7.63
N TYR A 126 -2.81 -11.87 -7.93
CA TYR A 126 -3.90 -12.01 -6.97
C TYR A 126 -3.48 -12.90 -5.79
N HIS A 127 -3.78 -12.43 -4.59
CA HIS A 127 -3.67 -13.18 -3.34
C HIS A 127 -4.97 -13.05 -2.56
N ASP A 128 -5.39 -14.12 -1.86
CA ASP A 128 -6.60 -14.09 -1.03
C ASP A 128 -6.38 -13.13 0.17
N PRO A 129 -7.16 -12.04 0.28
CA PRO A 129 -6.93 -11.01 1.29
C PRO A 129 -7.58 -11.30 2.65
N VAL A 130 -8.33 -12.41 2.80
CA VAL A 130 -9.18 -12.66 3.98
C VAL A 130 -8.36 -12.68 5.26
N SER A 131 -7.32 -13.53 5.33
CA SER A 131 -6.52 -13.69 6.55
C SER A 131 -5.79 -12.41 6.96
N LYS A 132 -5.36 -11.60 5.98
CA LYS A 132 -4.79 -10.26 6.23
C LYS A 132 -5.82 -9.35 6.91
N CYS A 133 -7.05 -9.33 6.39
CA CYS A 133 -8.11 -8.47 6.91
C CYS A 133 -8.55 -8.90 8.32
N GLU A 134 -8.74 -10.20 8.55
CA GLU A 134 -9.03 -10.75 9.88
C GLU A 134 -7.93 -10.42 10.88
N LYS A 135 -6.67 -10.61 10.49
CA LYS A 135 -5.51 -10.27 11.33
C LYS A 135 -5.48 -8.77 11.65
N LEU A 136 -5.77 -7.90 10.67
CA LEU A 136 -5.79 -6.45 10.89
C LEU A 136 -6.79 -6.05 11.98
N LEU A 137 -7.95 -6.68 12.04
CA LEU A 137 -8.95 -6.42 13.09
C LEU A 137 -8.41 -6.72 14.49
N THR A 138 -7.54 -7.71 14.66
CA THR A 138 -6.93 -8.00 15.98
C THR A 138 -6.09 -6.84 16.51
N TYR A 139 -5.60 -5.96 15.61
CA TYR A 139 -4.81 -4.78 15.99
C TYR A 139 -5.67 -3.57 16.37
N THR A 140 -6.98 -3.60 16.18
CA THR A 140 -7.83 -2.47 16.58
C THR A 140 -8.14 -2.46 18.08
N GLY A 141 -8.07 -3.62 18.74
CA GLY A 141 -8.39 -3.78 20.14
C GLY A 141 -9.78 -3.24 20.48
N LYS A 142 -9.87 -2.44 21.55
CA LYS A 142 -11.13 -1.79 21.98
C LYS A 142 -11.30 -0.39 21.40
N SER A 143 -10.38 0.09 20.57
CA SER A 143 -10.44 1.44 19.99
C SER A 143 -11.46 1.54 18.87
N LYS A 144 -12.54 2.25 19.11
CA LYS A 144 -13.57 2.52 18.08
C LYS A 144 -13.00 3.28 16.88
N SER A 145 -12.05 4.21 17.10
CA SER A 145 -11.41 4.97 16.04
C SER A 145 -10.57 4.07 15.14
N LEU A 146 -9.69 3.22 15.72
CA LEU A 146 -8.89 2.27 14.96
C LEU A 146 -9.77 1.24 14.25
N PHE A 147 -10.85 0.77 14.88
CA PHE A 147 -11.80 -0.14 14.25
C PHE A 147 -12.41 0.49 12.99
N ARG A 148 -12.91 1.74 13.08
CA ARG A 148 -13.46 2.45 11.92
C ARG A 148 -12.43 2.59 10.79
N LYS A 149 -11.19 2.96 11.12
CA LYS A 149 -10.11 3.05 10.13
C LYS A 149 -9.79 1.69 9.50
N ALA A 150 -9.76 0.63 10.30
CA ALA A 150 -9.56 -0.73 9.80
C ALA A 150 -10.68 -1.15 8.83
N GLN A 151 -11.93 -0.77 9.07
CA GLN A 151 -13.03 -1.08 8.14
C GLN A 151 -12.82 -0.42 6.77
N VAL A 152 -12.41 0.85 6.72
CA VAL A 152 -12.05 1.53 5.47
C VAL A 152 -10.89 0.81 4.79
N ARG A 153 -9.88 0.40 5.55
CA ARG A 153 -8.73 -0.33 5.02
C ARG A 153 -9.12 -1.68 4.46
N ILE A 154 -9.97 -2.43 5.14
CA ILE A 154 -10.47 -3.74 4.69
C ILE A 154 -11.26 -3.56 3.38
N PHE A 155 -12.10 -2.53 3.30
CA PHE A 155 -12.82 -2.19 2.07
C PHE A 155 -11.84 -1.89 0.91
N ASN A 156 -10.84 -1.05 1.14
CA ASN A 156 -9.83 -0.74 0.12
C ASN A 156 -9.05 -2.00 -0.29
N THR A 157 -8.69 -2.86 0.67
CA THR A 157 -8.02 -4.14 0.40
C THR A 157 -8.90 -5.07 -0.47
N PHE A 158 -10.21 -5.08 -0.23
CA PHE A 158 -11.15 -5.80 -1.08
C PHE A 158 -11.13 -5.28 -2.52
N VAL A 159 -11.23 -3.96 -2.70
CA VAL A 159 -11.18 -3.32 -4.04
C VAL A 159 -9.85 -3.60 -4.75
N GLU A 160 -8.73 -3.44 -4.06
CA GLU A 160 -7.39 -3.74 -4.59
C GLU A 160 -7.26 -5.22 -5.01
N SER A 161 -7.80 -6.13 -4.21
CA SER A 161 -7.77 -7.57 -4.49
C SER A 161 -8.60 -7.92 -5.73
N LEU A 162 -9.75 -7.28 -5.90
CA LEU A 162 -10.55 -7.44 -7.11
C LEU A 162 -9.85 -6.83 -8.34
N LEU A 163 -9.14 -5.72 -8.18
CA LEU A 163 -8.35 -5.13 -9.26
C LEU A 163 -7.26 -6.11 -9.73
N ARG A 164 -6.48 -6.67 -8.80
CA ARG A 164 -5.48 -7.69 -9.12
C ARG A 164 -6.10 -8.94 -9.71
N LEU A 165 -7.23 -9.41 -9.17
CA LEU A 165 -7.97 -10.54 -9.71
C LEU A 165 -8.45 -10.28 -11.16
N ALA A 166 -8.96 -9.10 -11.44
CA ALA A 166 -9.42 -8.72 -12.78
C ALA A 166 -8.26 -8.72 -13.79
N THR A 167 -7.09 -8.20 -13.42
CA THR A 167 -5.92 -8.08 -14.30
C THR A 167 -5.06 -9.34 -14.37
N ASP A 168 -5.24 -10.31 -13.48
CA ASP A 168 -4.49 -11.58 -13.51
C ASP A 168 -4.97 -12.47 -14.66
N ASN A 169 -4.20 -12.50 -15.74
CA ASN A 169 -4.52 -13.28 -16.95
C ASN A 169 -4.39 -14.80 -16.74
N SER A 170 -3.76 -15.25 -15.65
CA SER A 170 -3.65 -16.68 -15.33
C SER A 170 -4.96 -17.27 -14.79
N ILE A 171 -5.92 -16.42 -14.39
CA ILE A 171 -7.19 -16.82 -13.78
C ILE A 171 -8.33 -16.66 -14.81
N PRO A 172 -9.00 -17.76 -15.22
CA PRO A 172 -10.14 -17.71 -16.13
C PRO A 172 -11.32 -16.87 -15.55
N TRP A 173 -12.08 -16.20 -16.44
CA TRP A 173 -13.19 -15.32 -16.05
C TRP A 173 -14.20 -15.97 -15.09
N VAL A 174 -14.61 -17.20 -15.37
CA VAL A 174 -15.55 -17.94 -14.52
C VAL A 174 -15.00 -18.09 -13.10
N LYS A 175 -13.70 -18.40 -12.97
CA LYS A 175 -13.04 -18.51 -11.67
C LYS A 175 -12.94 -17.15 -10.96
N LYS A 176 -12.73 -16.06 -11.70
CA LYS A 176 -12.80 -14.70 -11.13
C LYS A 176 -14.18 -14.40 -10.53
N CYS A 177 -15.26 -14.75 -11.22
CA CYS A 177 -16.62 -14.61 -10.69
C CYS A 177 -16.86 -15.43 -9.42
N ILE A 178 -16.38 -16.67 -9.37
CA ILE A 178 -16.49 -17.53 -8.19
C ILE A 178 -15.73 -16.93 -7.00
N ILE A 179 -14.49 -16.50 -7.20
CA ILE A 179 -13.67 -15.86 -6.16
C ILE A 179 -14.36 -14.60 -5.63
N THR A 180 -14.81 -13.71 -6.52
CA THR A 180 -15.50 -12.47 -6.11
C THR A 180 -16.76 -12.77 -5.30
N LYS A 181 -17.57 -13.75 -5.73
CA LYS A 181 -18.76 -14.19 -4.98
C LYS A 181 -18.39 -14.71 -3.59
N LYS A 182 -17.30 -15.48 -3.47
CA LYS A 182 -16.77 -15.95 -2.18
C LYS A 182 -16.37 -14.79 -1.29
N LEU A 183 -15.59 -13.83 -1.81
CA LEU A 183 -15.17 -12.64 -1.07
C LEU A 183 -16.37 -11.83 -0.57
N ASN A 184 -17.36 -11.57 -1.43
CA ASN A 184 -18.61 -10.87 -1.07
C ASN A 184 -19.44 -11.58 0.00
N SER A 185 -19.17 -12.86 0.26
CA SER A 185 -19.87 -13.67 1.26
C SER A 185 -19.03 -13.89 2.53
N THR A 186 -17.82 -13.38 2.58
CA THR A 186 -16.92 -13.53 3.73
C THR A 186 -17.27 -12.48 4.79
N SER A 187 -17.38 -12.88 6.05
CA SER A 187 -17.83 -12.04 7.17
C SER A 187 -17.05 -10.75 7.31
N VAL A 188 -15.72 -10.82 7.23
CA VAL A 188 -14.84 -9.65 7.38
C VAL A 188 -15.13 -8.56 6.34
N PHE A 189 -15.54 -8.93 5.12
CA PHE A 189 -15.91 -7.94 4.09
C PHE A 189 -17.36 -7.48 4.25
N ILE A 190 -18.27 -8.36 4.59
CA ILE A 190 -19.68 -7.98 4.89
C ILE A 190 -19.70 -6.96 6.03
N ASP A 191 -18.98 -7.22 7.11
CA ASP A 191 -18.86 -6.29 8.24
C ASP A 191 -18.27 -4.95 7.82
N SER A 192 -17.22 -4.99 6.98
CA SER A 192 -16.65 -3.77 6.41
C SER A 192 -17.66 -3.00 5.58
N PHE A 193 -18.38 -3.65 4.66
CA PHE A 193 -19.37 -2.98 3.80
C PHE A 193 -20.49 -2.33 4.61
N LEU A 194 -20.87 -2.88 5.75
CA LEU A 194 -21.89 -2.33 6.62
C LEU A 194 -21.37 -1.14 7.46
N ASN A 195 -20.12 -1.20 7.92
CA ASN A 195 -19.56 -0.25 8.86
C ASN A 195 -18.80 0.92 8.20
N VAL A 196 -18.40 0.81 6.93
CA VAL A 196 -17.75 1.91 6.22
C VAL A 196 -18.74 3.04 5.96
N SER A 197 -18.37 4.25 6.39
CA SER A 197 -19.12 5.47 6.09
C SER A 197 -18.87 5.91 4.65
N THR A 198 -19.92 6.27 3.93
CA THR A 198 -19.79 6.83 2.58
C THR A 198 -19.04 8.16 2.56
N ASN A 199 -18.99 8.88 3.68
CA ASN A 199 -18.23 10.12 3.79
C ASN A 199 -16.72 9.91 3.76
N ASP A 200 -16.26 8.73 4.15
CA ASP A 200 -14.84 8.36 4.17
C ASP A 200 -14.35 7.86 2.79
N LEU A 201 -15.21 7.87 1.76
CA LEU A 201 -14.92 7.29 0.45
C LEU A 201 -14.98 8.33 -0.68
N THR A 202 -14.14 8.13 -1.70
CA THR A 202 -14.23 8.84 -2.97
C THR A 202 -15.50 8.44 -3.74
N PHE A 203 -15.93 9.25 -4.71
CA PHE A 203 -17.13 8.96 -5.49
C PHE A 203 -17.10 7.59 -6.20
N PRO A 204 -16.02 7.17 -6.88
CA PRO A 204 -15.94 5.82 -7.45
C PRO A 204 -16.07 4.71 -6.40
N SER A 205 -15.45 4.90 -5.24
CA SER A 205 -15.51 3.93 -4.14
C SER A 205 -16.92 3.81 -3.54
N LYS A 206 -17.72 4.89 -3.56
CA LYS A 206 -19.13 4.83 -3.14
C LYS A 206 -19.97 3.96 -4.05
N ILE A 207 -19.79 4.08 -5.37
CA ILE A 207 -20.47 3.23 -6.36
C ILE A 207 -20.08 1.77 -6.12
N PHE A 208 -18.79 1.52 -5.91
CA PHE A 208 -18.29 0.19 -5.66
C PHE A 208 -18.86 -0.42 -4.38
N LEU A 209 -18.90 0.35 -3.29
CA LEU A 209 -19.52 -0.08 -2.03
C LEU A 209 -21.01 -0.43 -2.20
N MET A 210 -21.74 0.34 -3.02
CA MET A 210 -23.13 0.04 -3.34
C MET A 210 -23.27 -1.30 -4.05
N CYS A 211 -22.42 -1.58 -5.04
CA CYS A 211 -22.39 -2.86 -5.75
C CYS A 211 -22.08 -4.02 -4.81
N ALA A 212 -21.09 -3.87 -3.93
CA ALA A 212 -20.69 -4.86 -2.95
C ALA A 212 -21.82 -5.18 -1.96
N ARG A 213 -22.49 -4.15 -1.44
CA ARG A 213 -23.67 -4.30 -0.57
C ARG A 213 -24.83 -5.06 -1.25
N LYS A 214 -24.99 -4.87 -2.56
CA LYS A 214 -26.01 -5.55 -3.38
C LYS A 214 -25.54 -6.90 -3.93
N LYS A 215 -24.27 -7.27 -3.70
CA LYS A 215 -23.63 -8.51 -4.21
C LYS A 215 -23.69 -8.61 -5.74
N TRP A 216 -23.56 -7.48 -6.45
CA TRP A 216 -23.57 -7.42 -7.91
C TRP A 216 -22.21 -7.78 -8.50
N THR A 217 -21.80 -9.02 -8.28
CA THR A 217 -20.47 -9.57 -8.58
C THR A 217 -19.97 -9.26 -10.01
N ILE A 218 -20.83 -9.39 -11.01
CA ILE A 218 -20.48 -9.13 -12.41
C ILE A 218 -20.20 -7.64 -12.62
N LEU A 219 -21.05 -6.76 -12.05
CA LEU A 219 -20.87 -5.32 -12.15
C LEU A 219 -19.59 -4.85 -11.43
N GLU A 220 -19.31 -5.41 -10.26
CA GLU A 220 -18.05 -5.14 -9.53
C GLU A 220 -16.83 -5.45 -10.38
N LEU A 221 -16.76 -6.65 -10.95
CA LEU A 221 -15.65 -7.07 -11.82
C LEU A 221 -15.55 -6.19 -13.07
N THR A 222 -16.68 -5.83 -13.67
CA THR A 222 -16.71 -4.96 -14.85
C THR A 222 -16.18 -3.57 -14.53
N LEU A 223 -16.60 -2.99 -13.39
CA LEU A 223 -16.12 -1.67 -12.96
C LEU A 223 -14.62 -1.67 -12.66
N VAL A 224 -14.14 -2.70 -11.98
CA VAL A 224 -12.70 -2.83 -11.67
C VAL A 224 -11.90 -3.03 -12.95
N TYR A 225 -12.40 -3.85 -13.89
CA TYR A 225 -11.73 -4.06 -15.17
C TYR A 225 -11.66 -2.78 -16.01
N ALA A 226 -12.74 -2.00 -16.05
CA ALA A 226 -12.76 -0.69 -16.72
C ALA A 226 -11.76 0.29 -16.09
N ALA A 227 -11.66 0.31 -14.75
CA ALA A 227 -10.68 1.12 -14.03
C ALA A 227 -9.24 0.69 -14.33
N ALA A 228 -8.96 -0.62 -14.41
CA ALA A 228 -7.65 -1.15 -14.77
C ALA A 228 -7.21 -0.73 -16.17
N ILE A 229 -8.11 -0.86 -17.17
CA ILE A 229 -7.85 -0.43 -18.56
C ILE A 229 -7.57 1.07 -18.60
N LYS A 230 -8.38 1.88 -17.90
CA LYS A 230 -8.16 3.33 -17.84
C LYS A 230 -6.76 3.67 -17.32
N ASN A 231 -6.32 3.03 -16.25
CA ASN A 231 -4.99 3.26 -15.69
C ASN A 231 -3.88 2.85 -16.66
N GLN A 232 -3.99 1.70 -17.31
CA GLN A 232 -3.03 1.26 -18.34
C GLN A 232 -2.94 2.25 -19.50
N ILE A 233 -4.07 2.78 -19.96
CA ILE A 233 -4.09 3.80 -21.02
C ILE A 233 -3.40 5.08 -20.55
N LEU A 234 -3.66 5.55 -19.33
CA LEU A 234 -3.01 6.74 -18.79
C LEU A 234 -1.49 6.55 -18.66
N ASP A 235 -1.04 5.39 -18.21
CA ASP A 235 0.39 5.06 -18.09
C ASP A 235 1.09 5.08 -19.47
N LEU A 236 0.45 4.54 -20.51
CA LEU A 236 0.96 4.60 -21.88
C LEU A 236 1.09 6.05 -22.39
N PHE A 237 0.11 6.92 -22.09
CA PHE A 237 0.19 8.33 -22.44
C PHE A 237 1.31 9.07 -21.70
N HIS A 238 1.55 8.73 -20.45
CA HIS A 238 2.66 9.33 -19.67
C HIS A 238 4.03 8.88 -20.19
N GLN A 239 4.19 7.60 -20.52
CA GLN A 239 5.42 7.07 -21.11
C GLN A 239 5.69 7.68 -22.51
N GLY A 240 4.67 7.85 -23.33
CA GLY A 240 4.79 8.48 -24.67
C GLY A 240 5.22 9.95 -24.60
N ARG A 241 4.83 10.71 -23.57
CA ARG A 241 5.27 12.09 -23.37
C ARG A 241 6.72 12.21 -22.91
N GLY A 242 7.20 11.27 -22.10
CA GLY A 242 8.60 11.22 -21.65
C GLY A 242 9.58 10.97 -22.82
N SER A 243 9.19 10.19 -23.82
CA SER A 243 10.04 9.90 -24.99
C SER A 243 10.12 11.05 -26.00
N LEU A 244 9.13 11.94 -26.04
CA LEU A 244 9.11 13.10 -26.94
C LEU A 244 9.96 14.28 -26.42
N SER A 245 10.13 14.42 -25.09
CA SER A 245 10.96 15.46 -24.51
C SER A 245 12.46 15.21 -24.70
N THR A 246 12.89 13.94 -24.70
CA THR A 246 14.31 13.56 -24.91
C THR A 246 14.79 13.69 -26.36
N THR A 247 13.87 13.70 -27.32
CA THR A 247 14.21 13.91 -28.75
C THR A 247 14.30 15.39 -29.14
N ALA A 248 13.62 16.28 -28.41
CA ALA A 248 13.69 17.73 -28.64
C ALA A 248 15.02 18.35 -28.18
N ASP A 249 15.56 17.90 -27.04
CA ASP A 249 16.82 18.40 -26.50
C ASP A 249 18.05 17.95 -27.30
N ARG A 250 17.97 16.85 -28.07
CA ARG A 250 19.08 16.42 -28.94
C ARG A 250 19.23 17.22 -30.24
N LYS A 251 18.24 18.02 -30.64
CA LYS A 251 18.32 18.85 -31.85
C LYS A 251 18.86 20.26 -31.62
N GLN A 252 19.16 20.67 -30.39
CA GLN A 252 19.73 21.98 -30.10
C GLN A 252 21.26 21.98 -29.88
N HIS A 253 21.94 20.83 -30.05
CA HIS A 253 23.40 20.69 -29.90
C HIS A 253 24.08 20.05 -31.13
N LEU A 254 23.57 20.33 -32.35
CA LEU A 254 24.26 20.05 -33.60
C LEU A 254 24.46 21.35 -34.39
#